data_4424fc83b3d2e6db0a985525ff154ca1
#
_entry.id   4424fc83b3d2e6db0a985525ff154ca1
#
_cell.length_a   1.000
_cell.length_b   1.000
_cell.length_c   1.000
_cell.angle_alpha   90.00
_cell.angle_beta   90.00
_cell.angle_gamma   90.00
#
_symmetry.space_group_name_H-M   'P 1'
#
loop_
_entity.id
_entity.type
_entity.pdbx_description
1 polymer ?
#
loop_
_entity_poly.entity_id
_entity_poly.type
_entity_poly.pdbx_seq_one_letter_code
_entity_poly.pdbx_strand_id
1 'polypeptide(L)'
;MDEDLDLINRTAAGDREAFNELVKKYQKPLYAMLYRMVSNHEDASDLLQKTLVKAFTGLGSFERRSTFKTWLYQIAINLAKNVYRDRSKAEYVPIDDVIIKRDPRTLEALIQKEGRSLLRRALAELPEKQRMTVILRVQDDRKFEEIAELMQCSIGTAKANYHHAVQKLKTIMGEKEQGKETGVRSKG
;
A
#
# COMPACT_ATOMS: atom_id res chain seq x y z
N MET A 1 4.05 28.56 0.72
CA MET A 1 4.06 28.11 2.13
C MET A 1 3.55 26.67 2.12
N ASP A 2 4.20 25.76 2.79
CA ASP A 2 3.76 24.35 2.77
C ASP A 2 2.49 24.24 3.62
N GLU A 3 1.34 23.98 2.98
CA GLU A 3 0.03 23.86 3.67
C GLU A 3 0.07 22.88 4.85
N ASP A 4 0.84 21.82 4.74
CA ASP A 4 0.99 20.84 5.81
C ASP A 4 1.68 21.44 7.04
N LEU A 5 2.65 22.36 6.87
CA LEU A 5 3.35 22.98 7.99
C LEU A 5 2.42 23.88 8.80
N ASP A 6 1.52 24.61 8.15
CA ASP A 6 0.51 25.41 8.87
C ASP A 6 -0.41 24.51 9.68
N LEU A 7 -0.96 23.46 9.06
CA LEU A 7 -1.84 22.50 9.74
C LEU A 7 -1.14 21.79 10.91
N ILE A 8 0.13 21.44 10.74
CA ILE A 8 0.94 20.83 11.80
C ILE A 8 1.12 21.78 12.99
N ASN A 9 1.46 23.05 12.71
CA ASN A 9 1.64 24.04 13.76
C ASN A 9 0.35 24.32 14.54
N ARG A 10 -0.77 24.45 13.84
CA ARG A 10 -2.10 24.64 14.44
C ARG A 10 -2.49 23.42 15.28
N THR A 11 -2.24 22.20 14.76
CA THR A 11 -2.51 20.99 15.53
C THR A 11 -1.66 20.92 16.79
N ALA A 12 -0.37 21.25 16.71
CA ALA A 12 0.52 21.30 17.87
C ALA A 12 0.09 22.36 18.91
N ALA A 13 -0.57 23.43 18.46
CA ALA A 13 -1.19 24.44 19.33
C ALA A 13 -2.56 24.04 19.91
N GLY A 14 -3.05 22.79 19.62
CA GLY A 14 -4.30 22.26 20.15
C GLY A 14 -5.51 22.36 19.21
N ASP A 15 -5.35 22.87 17.98
CA ASP A 15 -6.41 22.92 16.98
C ASP A 15 -6.65 21.53 16.38
N ARG A 16 -7.70 20.85 16.84
CA ARG A 16 -8.08 19.51 16.36
C ARG A 16 -8.59 19.51 14.93
N GLU A 17 -9.20 20.61 14.47
CA GLU A 17 -9.71 20.70 13.10
C GLU A 17 -8.56 20.75 12.09
N ALA A 18 -7.44 21.35 12.43
CA ALA A 18 -6.25 21.31 11.58
C ALA A 18 -5.74 19.88 11.37
N PHE A 19 -5.79 19.01 12.39
CA PHE A 19 -5.47 17.60 12.21
C PHE A 19 -6.50 16.88 11.34
N ASN A 20 -7.79 17.18 11.49
CA ASN A 20 -8.84 16.60 10.65
C ASN A 20 -8.63 16.95 9.16
N GLU A 21 -8.11 18.14 8.85
CA GLU A 21 -7.73 18.50 7.48
C GLU A 21 -6.57 17.64 6.95
N LEU A 22 -5.54 17.40 7.75
CA LEU A 22 -4.47 16.45 7.41
C LEU A 22 -5.01 15.04 7.19
N VAL A 23 -5.93 14.57 8.04
CA VAL A 23 -6.59 13.27 7.89
C VAL A 23 -7.35 13.20 6.56
N LYS A 24 -8.19 14.20 6.23
CA LYS A 24 -8.93 14.27 4.97
C LYS A 24 -8.01 14.19 3.76
N LYS A 25 -6.84 14.87 3.82
CA LYS A 25 -5.84 14.89 2.75
C LYS A 25 -5.17 13.53 2.54
N TYR A 26 -4.81 12.84 3.62
CA TYR A 26 -3.95 11.66 3.55
C TYR A 26 -4.66 10.31 3.70
N GLN A 27 -5.86 10.24 4.30
CA GLN A 27 -6.53 8.97 4.59
C GLN A 27 -6.76 8.07 3.37
N LYS A 28 -7.21 8.65 2.24
CA LYS A 28 -7.53 7.86 1.03
C LYS A 28 -6.27 7.25 0.38
N PRO A 29 -5.21 8.01 0.08
CA PRO A 29 -4.00 7.43 -0.50
C PRO A 29 -3.30 6.48 0.46
N LEU A 30 -3.28 6.79 1.77
CA LEU A 30 -2.69 5.94 2.79
C LEU A 30 -3.42 4.60 2.93
N TYR A 31 -4.77 4.63 2.97
CA TYR A 31 -5.58 3.42 2.97
C TYR A 31 -5.32 2.56 1.72
N ALA A 32 -5.30 3.18 0.54
CA ALA A 32 -5.06 2.47 -0.71
C ALA A 32 -3.69 1.78 -0.74
N MET A 33 -2.66 2.45 -0.20
CA MET A 33 -1.32 1.87 -0.03
C MET A 33 -1.35 0.69 0.94
N LEU A 34 -1.90 0.87 2.14
CA LEU A 34 -2.00 -0.17 3.17
C LEU A 34 -2.78 -1.37 2.66
N TYR A 35 -3.93 -1.15 2.01
CA TYR A 35 -4.75 -2.24 1.46
C TYR A 35 -3.98 -3.08 0.42
N ARG A 36 -3.22 -2.45 -0.46
CA ARG A 36 -2.37 -3.19 -1.41
C ARG A 36 -1.24 -3.95 -0.72
N MET A 37 -0.72 -3.40 0.37
CA MET A 37 0.30 -4.09 1.17
C MET A 37 -0.28 -5.34 1.83
N VAL A 38 -1.35 -5.22 2.63
CA VAL A 38 -1.84 -6.33 3.46
C VAL A 38 -2.89 -7.20 2.78
N SER A 39 -3.49 -6.76 1.66
CA SER A 39 -4.51 -7.45 0.87
C SER A 39 -5.77 -7.87 1.66
N ASN A 40 -6.06 -7.17 2.76
CA ASN A 40 -7.22 -7.40 3.63
C ASN A 40 -7.80 -6.05 4.06
N HIS A 41 -9.15 -5.89 4.00
CA HIS A 41 -9.82 -4.63 4.30
C HIS A 41 -9.80 -4.28 5.78
N GLU A 42 -9.99 -5.26 6.66
CA GLU A 42 -10.01 -5.07 8.10
C GLU A 42 -8.63 -4.63 8.60
N ASP A 43 -7.59 -5.38 8.19
CA ASP A 43 -6.20 -5.02 8.53
C ASP A 43 -5.81 -3.65 7.99
N ALA A 44 -6.20 -3.32 6.75
CA ALA A 44 -5.89 -2.01 6.17
C ALA A 44 -6.58 -0.87 6.91
N SER A 45 -7.83 -1.08 7.35
CA SER A 45 -8.60 -0.12 8.15
C SER A 45 -7.99 0.06 9.53
N ASP A 46 -7.64 -1.03 10.20
CA ASP A 46 -7.00 -1.03 11.52
C ASP A 46 -5.62 -0.35 11.46
N LEU A 47 -4.82 -0.68 10.45
CA LEU A 47 -3.53 -0.04 10.23
C LEU A 47 -3.65 1.46 9.96
N LEU A 48 -4.66 1.87 9.17
CA LEU A 48 -4.93 3.29 8.93
C LEU A 48 -5.26 4.00 10.24
N GLN A 49 -6.19 3.48 11.04
CA GLN A 49 -6.56 4.06 12.32
C GLN A 49 -5.36 4.16 13.26
N LYS A 50 -4.60 3.07 13.43
CA LYS A 50 -3.38 3.04 14.24
C LYS A 50 -2.33 4.04 13.76
N THR A 51 -2.20 4.21 12.45
CA THR A 51 -1.28 5.20 11.86
C THR A 51 -1.69 6.61 12.22
N LEU A 52 -2.98 6.95 12.05
CA LEU A 52 -3.50 8.28 12.34
C LEU A 52 -3.43 8.62 13.84
N VAL A 53 -3.75 7.66 14.70
CA VAL A 53 -3.59 7.84 16.16
C VAL A 53 -2.12 8.08 16.53
N LYS A 54 -1.19 7.26 16.00
CA LYS A 54 0.25 7.47 16.24
C LYS A 54 0.76 8.79 15.67
N ALA A 55 0.25 9.21 14.51
CA ALA A 55 0.59 10.50 13.94
C ALA A 55 0.10 11.66 14.82
N PHE A 56 -1.14 11.59 15.32
CA PHE A 56 -1.69 12.62 16.21
C PHE A 56 -0.90 12.74 17.52
N THR A 57 -0.66 11.60 18.18
CA THR A 57 0.07 11.59 19.46
C THR A 57 1.56 11.89 19.31
N GLY A 58 2.14 11.56 18.17
CA GLY A 58 3.56 11.77 17.87
C GLY A 58 3.88 13.11 17.19
N LEU A 59 2.87 13.93 16.88
CA LEU A 59 3.07 15.16 16.11
C LEU A 59 3.99 16.16 16.81
N GLY A 60 3.92 16.24 18.14
CA GLY A 60 4.80 17.08 18.95
C GLY A 60 6.28 16.69 18.86
N SER A 61 6.59 15.45 18.51
CA SER A 61 7.96 14.94 18.29
C SER A 61 8.39 14.93 16.83
N PHE A 62 7.57 15.46 15.92
CA PHE A 62 7.90 15.56 14.50
C PHE A 62 8.99 16.62 14.27
N GLU A 63 10.24 16.19 14.15
CA GLU A 63 11.43 17.05 14.03
C GLU A 63 11.58 17.75 12.68
N ARG A 64 10.65 17.57 11.74
CA ARG A 64 10.66 18.16 10.38
C ARG A 64 11.93 17.84 9.54
N ARG A 65 12.59 16.72 9.83
CA ARG A 65 13.72 16.22 9.03
C ARG A 65 13.28 15.68 7.66
N SER A 66 11.97 15.43 7.49
CA SER A 66 11.33 15.00 6.24
C SER A 66 9.99 15.72 6.08
N THR A 67 9.32 15.51 4.93
CA THR A 67 7.94 15.99 4.77
C THR A 67 6.99 15.24 5.71
N PHE A 68 5.87 15.88 6.11
CA PHE A 68 4.84 15.20 6.91
C PHE A 68 4.34 13.92 6.23
N LYS A 69 4.13 13.96 4.91
CA LYS A 69 3.77 12.77 4.12
C LYS A 69 4.78 11.63 4.33
N THR A 70 6.07 11.90 4.23
CA THR A 70 7.11 10.88 4.40
C THR A 70 7.09 10.30 5.81
N TRP A 71 6.98 11.14 6.83
CA TRP A 71 6.91 10.72 8.23
C TRP A 71 5.65 9.88 8.51
N LEU A 72 4.48 10.30 8.02
CA LEU A 72 3.22 9.57 8.15
C LEU A 72 3.29 8.19 7.49
N TYR A 73 3.87 8.11 6.28
CA TYR A 73 4.06 6.86 5.56
C TYR A 73 5.06 5.93 6.28
N GLN A 74 6.10 6.49 6.92
CA GLN A 74 7.02 5.71 7.74
C GLN A 74 6.30 5.02 8.90
N ILE A 75 5.40 5.72 9.60
CA ILE A 75 4.57 5.14 10.66
C ILE A 75 3.74 3.97 10.09
N ALA A 76 3.06 4.18 8.97
CA ALA A 76 2.20 3.19 8.34
C ALA A 76 2.99 1.94 7.91
N ILE A 77 4.13 2.12 7.27
CA ILE A 77 4.99 1.03 6.80
C ILE A 77 5.53 0.22 7.99
N ASN A 78 5.95 0.88 9.07
CA ASN A 78 6.43 0.19 10.26
C ASN A 78 5.32 -0.65 10.93
N LEU A 79 4.08 -0.16 10.94
CA LEU A 79 2.93 -0.93 11.42
C LEU A 79 2.62 -2.11 10.49
N ALA A 80 2.65 -1.92 9.17
CA ALA A 80 2.43 -2.99 8.21
C ALA A 80 3.49 -4.10 8.33
N LYS A 81 4.78 -3.75 8.51
CA LYS A 81 5.86 -4.72 8.77
C LYS A 81 5.57 -5.59 10.00
N ASN A 82 5.00 -5.02 11.06
CA ASN A 82 4.64 -5.78 12.24
C ASN A 82 3.55 -6.83 11.94
N VAL A 83 2.51 -6.45 11.18
CA VAL A 83 1.47 -7.40 10.75
C VAL A 83 2.05 -8.57 9.96
N TYR A 84 2.98 -8.31 9.05
CA TYR A 84 3.65 -9.38 8.31
C TYR A 84 4.47 -10.29 9.20
N ARG A 85 5.25 -9.72 10.13
CA ARG A 85 6.04 -10.49 11.08
C ARG A 85 5.16 -11.39 11.95
N ASP A 86 4.00 -10.91 12.36
CA ASP A 86 3.07 -11.68 13.19
C ASP A 86 2.37 -12.78 12.37
N ARG A 87 2.03 -12.49 11.11
CA ARG A 87 1.49 -13.49 10.16
C ARG A 87 2.51 -14.57 9.79
N SER A 88 3.78 -14.25 9.64
CA SER A 88 4.82 -15.25 9.34
C SER A 88 5.04 -16.24 10.48
N LYS A 89 4.56 -15.95 11.69
CA LYS A 89 4.58 -16.84 12.85
C LYS A 89 3.33 -17.70 12.96
N ALA A 90 2.23 -17.28 12.34
CA ALA A 90 0.98 -18.04 12.24
C ALA A 90 0.90 -18.66 10.84
N GLU A 91 0.60 -19.95 10.72
CA GLU A 91 0.32 -20.58 9.42
C GLU A 91 -0.83 -19.85 8.73
N TYR A 92 -0.52 -19.18 7.61
CA TYR A 92 -1.45 -18.30 6.91
C TYR A 92 -2.43 -19.13 6.06
N VAL A 93 -3.68 -19.14 6.46
CA VAL A 93 -4.81 -19.57 5.63
C VAL A 93 -5.34 -18.33 4.89
N PRO A 94 -5.31 -18.27 3.55
CA PRO A 94 -5.90 -17.18 2.79
C PRO A 94 -7.41 -17.17 3.02
N ILE A 95 -7.95 -16.09 3.56
CA ILE A 95 -9.40 -15.89 3.63
C ILE A 95 -9.85 -15.34 2.28
N ASP A 96 -10.88 -15.99 1.71
CA ASP A 96 -11.48 -15.67 0.44
C ASP A 96 -12.00 -14.24 0.33
N ASP A 97 -11.92 -13.71 -0.87
CA ASP A 97 -12.32 -12.37 -1.31
C ASP A 97 -13.74 -11.99 -0.86
N VAL A 98 -13.86 -11.07 0.07
CA VAL A 98 -15.10 -10.30 0.22
C VAL A 98 -15.19 -9.32 -0.94
N ILE A 99 -15.98 -9.67 -1.92
CA ILE A 99 -16.28 -8.84 -3.10
C ILE A 99 -17.17 -7.68 -2.64
N ILE A 100 -16.59 -6.49 -2.53
CA ILE A 100 -17.39 -5.27 -2.44
C ILE A 100 -18.05 -5.09 -3.80
N LYS A 101 -19.35 -5.44 -3.88
CA LYS A 101 -20.20 -5.21 -5.06
C LYS A 101 -20.31 -3.72 -5.31
N ARG A 102 -19.54 -3.19 -6.25
CA ARG A 102 -19.89 -1.99 -7.01
C ARG A 102 -20.43 -2.46 -8.35
N ASP A 103 -21.67 -2.11 -8.63
CA ASP A 103 -22.39 -2.44 -9.88
C ASP A 103 -21.63 -1.91 -11.10
N PRO A 104 -21.08 -2.77 -11.98
CA PRO A 104 -20.36 -2.33 -13.17
C PRO A 104 -21.30 -2.38 -14.37
N ARG A 105 -21.81 -1.23 -14.80
CA ARG A 105 -22.76 -1.16 -15.92
C ARG A 105 -22.15 -1.14 -17.32
N THR A 106 -20.83 -1.35 -17.49
CA THR A 106 -20.18 -1.39 -18.79
C THR A 106 -19.11 -2.49 -18.89
N LEU A 107 -18.95 -3.07 -20.09
CA LEU A 107 -17.92 -4.08 -20.39
C LEU A 107 -16.51 -3.58 -20.07
N GLU A 108 -16.22 -2.30 -20.33
CA GLU A 108 -14.93 -1.67 -20.01
C GLU A 108 -14.66 -1.63 -18.51
N ALA A 109 -15.68 -1.40 -17.67
CA ALA A 109 -15.58 -1.47 -16.23
C ALA A 109 -15.30 -2.91 -15.74
N LEU A 110 -15.82 -3.92 -16.43
CA LEU A 110 -15.53 -5.33 -16.14
C LEU A 110 -14.10 -5.70 -16.50
N ILE A 111 -13.60 -5.30 -17.68
CA ILE A 111 -12.22 -5.54 -18.11
C ILE A 111 -11.24 -4.84 -17.17
N GLN A 112 -11.48 -3.59 -16.80
CA GLN A 112 -10.67 -2.88 -15.80
C GLN A 112 -10.74 -3.52 -14.40
N LYS A 113 -11.89 -4.08 -14.03
CA LYS A 113 -12.07 -4.77 -12.74
C LYS A 113 -11.30 -6.09 -12.70
N GLU A 114 -11.33 -6.88 -13.77
CA GLU A 114 -10.56 -8.13 -13.88
C GLU A 114 -9.05 -7.88 -13.84
N GLY A 115 -8.56 -6.89 -14.57
CA GLY A 115 -7.15 -6.50 -14.53
C GLY A 115 -6.70 -6.02 -13.14
N ARG A 116 -7.54 -5.26 -12.44
CA ARG A 116 -7.25 -4.82 -11.07
C ARG A 116 -7.26 -5.99 -10.07
N SER A 117 -8.18 -6.94 -10.23
CA SER A 117 -8.24 -8.15 -9.41
C SER A 117 -7.02 -9.03 -9.65
N LEU A 118 -6.64 -9.22 -10.92
CA LEU A 118 -5.46 -9.99 -11.29
C LEU A 118 -4.18 -9.38 -10.72
N LEU A 119 -4.00 -8.07 -10.89
CA LEU A 119 -2.85 -7.35 -10.32
C LEU A 119 -2.79 -7.47 -8.80
N ARG A 120 -3.93 -7.37 -8.11
CA ARG A 120 -4.00 -7.53 -6.66
C ARG A 120 -3.56 -8.92 -6.22
N ARG A 121 -4.05 -9.98 -6.89
CA ARG A 121 -3.63 -11.35 -6.61
C ARG A 121 -2.14 -11.54 -6.86
N ALA A 122 -1.64 -11.03 -7.99
CA ALA A 122 -0.22 -11.10 -8.31
C ALA A 122 0.65 -10.37 -7.27
N LEU A 123 0.21 -9.19 -6.79
CA LEU A 123 0.88 -8.48 -5.70
C LEU A 123 0.86 -9.28 -4.39
N ALA A 124 -0.24 -9.99 -4.09
CA ALA A 124 -0.35 -10.81 -2.89
C ALA A 124 0.62 -12.01 -2.89
N GLU A 125 0.99 -12.53 -4.07
CA GLU A 125 1.97 -13.60 -4.25
C GLU A 125 3.43 -13.15 -4.13
N LEU A 126 3.69 -11.83 -4.09
CA LEU A 126 5.05 -11.31 -3.90
C LEU A 126 5.50 -11.45 -2.45
N PRO A 127 6.80 -11.74 -2.20
CA PRO A 127 7.40 -11.56 -0.88
C PRO A 127 7.19 -10.13 -0.37
N GLU A 128 6.99 -9.97 0.93
CA GLU A 128 6.66 -8.70 1.59
C GLU A 128 7.51 -7.51 1.10
N LYS A 129 8.84 -7.63 1.22
CA LYS A 129 9.76 -6.54 0.85
C LYS A 129 9.65 -6.15 -0.62
N GLN A 130 9.45 -7.13 -1.51
CA GLN A 130 9.26 -6.90 -2.93
C GLN A 130 7.92 -6.19 -3.20
N ARG A 131 6.83 -6.65 -2.56
CA ARG A 131 5.49 -6.04 -2.66
C ARG A 131 5.50 -4.59 -2.19
N MET A 132 6.04 -4.33 -0.99
CA MET A 132 6.13 -2.98 -0.44
C MET A 132 6.93 -2.05 -1.37
N THR A 133 8.07 -2.53 -1.87
CA THR A 133 8.93 -1.73 -2.77
C THR A 133 8.22 -1.35 -4.06
N VAL A 134 7.53 -2.29 -4.72
CA VAL A 134 6.82 -2.00 -5.99
C VAL A 134 5.62 -1.07 -5.76
N ILE A 135 4.90 -1.22 -4.65
CA ILE A 135 3.78 -0.33 -4.30
C ILE A 135 4.28 1.10 -4.12
N LEU A 136 5.34 1.31 -3.33
CA LEU A 136 5.92 2.63 -3.09
C LEU A 136 6.44 3.27 -4.39
N ARG A 137 7.08 2.47 -5.26
CA ARG A 137 7.63 2.97 -6.53
C ARG A 137 6.54 3.37 -7.53
N VAL A 138 5.52 2.52 -7.70
CA VAL A 138 4.52 2.67 -8.78
C VAL A 138 3.33 3.52 -8.35
N GLN A 139 2.87 3.42 -7.09
CA GLN A 139 1.69 4.14 -6.63
C GLN A 139 2.01 5.54 -6.13
N ASP A 140 3.11 5.69 -5.40
CA ASP A 140 3.50 6.96 -4.77
C ASP A 140 4.61 7.68 -5.55
N ASP A 141 5.08 7.09 -6.65
CA ASP A 141 6.18 7.60 -7.49
C ASP A 141 7.45 7.96 -6.69
N ARG A 142 7.73 7.16 -5.63
CA ARG A 142 8.86 7.40 -4.75
C ARG A 142 10.18 7.06 -5.45
N LYS A 143 11.20 7.89 -5.24
CA LYS A 143 12.57 7.60 -5.66
C LYS A 143 13.13 6.43 -4.86
N PHE A 144 14.12 5.71 -5.40
CA PHE A 144 14.73 4.58 -4.68
C PHE A 144 15.43 4.99 -3.39
N GLU A 145 15.91 6.21 -3.31
CA GLU A 145 16.49 6.81 -2.10
C GLU A 145 15.44 6.91 -0.99
N GLU A 146 14.26 7.43 -1.30
CA GLU A 146 13.14 7.54 -0.35
C GLU A 146 12.62 6.16 0.05
N ILE A 147 12.55 5.20 -0.90
CA ILE A 147 12.14 3.82 -0.61
C ILE A 147 13.14 3.15 0.32
N ALA A 148 14.44 3.34 0.08
CA ALA A 148 15.50 2.80 0.92
C ALA A 148 15.39 3.32 2.36
N GLU A 149 15.15 4.61 2.53
CA GLU A 149 14.90 5.23 3.84
C GLU A 149 13.65 4.64 4.51
N LEU A 150 12.50 4.64 3.83
CA LEU A 150 11.23 4.10 4.33
C LEU A 150 11.31 2.60 4.68
N MET A 151 12.04 1.83 3.88
CA MET A 151 12.20 0.39 4.07
C MET A 151 13.37 0.04 5.01
N GLN A 152 14.18 1.03 5.42
CA GLN A 152 15.38 0.86 6.24
C GLN A 152 16.35 -0.15 5.62
N CYS A 153 16.69 0.07 4.35
CA CYS A 153 17.60 -0.78 3.58
C CYS A 153 18.52 0.06 2.69
N SER A 154 19.49 -0.56 2.03
CA SER A 154 20.32 0.16 1.05
C SER A 154 19.55 0.46 -0.24
N ILE A 155 19.95 1.49 -0.99
CA ILE A 155 19.39 1.82 -2.30
C ILE A 155 19.51 0.62 -3.26
N GLY A 156 20.65 -0.09 -3.20
CA GLY A 156 20.88 -1.31 -3.98
C GLY A 156 19.86 -2.40 -3.66
N THR A 157 19.56 -2.60 -2.37
CA THR A 157 18.52 -3.55 -1.91
C THR A 157 17.12 -3.13 -2.41
N ALA A 158 16.78 -1.84 -2.35
CA ALA A 158 15.50 -1.34 -2.87
C ALA A 158 15.38 -1.59 -4.38
N LYS A 159 16.42 -1.29 -5.16
CA LYS A 159 16.47 -1.57 -6.61
C LYS A 159 16.35 -3.06 -6.92
N ALA A 160 17.05 -3.92 -6.19
CA ALA A 160 16.98 -5.37 -6.36
C ALA A 160 15.57 -5.91 -6.04
N ASN A 161 14.97 -5.49 -4.92
CA ASN A 161 13.60 -5.86 -4.57
C ASN A 161 12.59 -5.45 -5.65
N TYR A 162 12.73 -4.24 -6.20
CA TYR A 162 11.87 -3.77 -7.29
C TYR A 162 12.04 -4.64 -8.54
N HIS A 163 13.27 -4.91 -8.96
CA HIS A 163 13.56 -5.72 -10.14
C HIS A 163 12.96 -7.13 -9.99
N HIS A 164 13.21 -7.82 -8.87
CA HIS A 164 12.64 -9.14 -8.58
C HIS A 164 11.11 -9.12 -8.55
N ALA A 165 10.50 -8.07 -7.95
CA ALA A 165 9.05 -7.91 -7.94
C ALA A 165 8.48 -7.82 -9.35
N VAL A 166 9.08 -6.98 -10.21
CA VAL A 166 8.62 -6.79 -11.61
C VAL A 166 8.76 -8.09 -12.41
N GLN A 167 9.87 -8.82 -12.26
CA GLN A 167 10.05 -10.10 -12.95
C GLN A 167 9.00 -11.11 -12.51
N LYS A 168 8.78 -11.26 -11.21
CA LYS A 168 7.78 -12.19 -10.68
C LYS A 168 6.37 -11.82 -11.10
N LEU A 169 6.01 -10.52 -11.10
CA LEU A 169 4.71 -10.05 -11.60
C LEU A 169 4.51 -10.39 -13.08
N LYS A 170 5.53 -10.19 -13.94
CA LYS A 170 5.47 -10.58 -15.36
C LYS A 170 5.18 -12.06 -15.53
N THR A 171 5.86 -12.93 -14.78
CA THR A 171 5.63 -14.37 -14.81
C THR A 171 4.20 -14.71 -14.39
N ILE A 172 3.75 -14.25 -13.23
CA ILE A 172 2.41 -14.55 -12.70
C ILE A 172 1.30 -14.06 -13.65
N MET A 173 1.46 -12.86 -14.22
CA MET A 173 0.47 -12.28 -15.14
C MET A 173 0.50 -12.94 -16.51
N GLY A 174 1.68 -13.27 -17.04
CA GLY A 174 1.85 -13.94 -18.34
C GLY A 174 1.35 -15.38 -18.35
N GLU A 175 1.57 -16.15 -17.28
CA GLU A 175 1.04 -17.51 -17.15
C GLU A 175 -0.50 -17.54 -17.11
N LYS A 176 -1.13 -16.53 -16.49
CA LYS A 176 -2.60 -16.44 -16.41
C LYS A 176 -3.27 -15.99 -17.71
N GLU A 177 -2.57 -15.27 -18.57
CA GLU A 177 -3.06 -14.96 -19.93
C GLU A 177 -3.03 -16.19 -20.83
N GLN A 178 -1.97 -16.97 -20.80
CA GLN A 178 -1.87 -18.22 -21.59
C GLN A 178 -2.87 -19.28 -21.13
N GLY A 179 -3.18 -19.37 -19.84
CA GLY A 179 -4.20 -20.27 -19.29
C GLY A 179 -5.63 -19.92 -19.72
N LYS A 180 -5.93 -18.67 -20.07
CA LYS A 180 -7.24 -18.27 -20.61
C LYS A 180 -7.39 -18.64 -22.09
N GLU A 181 -6.32 -18.56 -22.89
CA GLU A 181 -6.37 -18.91 -24.33
C GLU A 181 -6.53 -20.42 -24.55
N THR A 182 -5.97 -21.27 -23.70
CA THR A 182 -6.10 -22.73 -23.81
C THR A 182 -7.46 -23.26 -23.35
N GLY A 183 -8.14 -22.55 -22.43
CA GLY A 183 -9.46 -22.94 -21.92
C GLY A 183 -10.62 -22.71 -22.91
N VAL A 184 -10.45 -21.86 -23.93
CA VAL A 184 -11.49 -21.55 -24.93
C VAL A 184 -11.49 -22.54 -26.11
N ARG A 185 -10.39 -23.28 -26.33
CA ARG A 185 -10.27 -24.24 -27.45
C ARG A 185 -10.77 -25.66 -27.16
N SER A 186 -11.26 -25.93 -25.94
CA SER A 186 -11.73 -27.28 -25.55
C SER A 186 -13.25 -27.46 -25.51
N LYS A 187 -14.02 -26.56 -26.09
CA LYS A 187 -15.49 -26.73 -26.28
C LYS A 187 -15.85 -26.33 -27.70
N GLY A 188 -15.47 -27.17 -28.64
CA GLY A 188 -15.94 -27.21 -30.03
C GLY A 188 -16.32 -28.62 -30.35
#